data_f83b79a1aea46019c764f67198681bd2
#
_entry.id   f83b79a1aea46019c764f67198681bd2
#
_cell.length_a   1.000
_cell.length_b   1.000
_cell.length_c   1.000
_cell.angle_alpha   90.00
_cell.angle_beta   90.00
_cell.angle_gamma   90.00
#
_symmetry.space_group_name_H-M   'P 1'
#
loop_
_entity.id
_entity.type
_entity.pdbx_description
1 polymer ?
#
loop_
_entity_poly.entity_id
_entity_poly.type
_entity_poly.pdbx_seq_one_letter_code
_entity_poly.pdbx_strand_id
1 'polypeptide(L)'
;MIDKKEVIAFFDHCAPKWDEELVRNDAVIDRILDNADVGPGCHVLDVACGTGVLFSDYLKRTVASVTAVDISPQMARIAREKAKGTQIRVICGDVELLHFDRFFDCCMVYNAFPHFPDSGRLIQVLAGTLRPGGRLSIAHGMSRDKINAHHKGAANR
;
A
#
# COMPACT_ATOMS: atom_id res chain seq x y z
N MET A 1 -12.35 0.75 18.17
CA MET A 1 -12.46 0.73 16.69
C MET A 1 -11.66 1.87 16.11
N ILE A 2 -10.89 1.60 15.07
CA ILE A 2 -10.08 2.64 14.40
C ILE A 2 -11.00 3.54 13.59
N ASP A 3 -10.93 4.86 13.83
CA ASP A 3 -11.68 5.86 13.05
C ASP A 3 -10.86 6.26 11.83
N LYS A 4 -11.46 6.17 10.64
CA LYS A 4 -10.81 6.54 9.38
C LYS A 4 -10.35 8.00 9.35
N LYS A 5 -11.09 8.91 9.99
CA LYS A 5 -10.70 10.32 10.10
C LYS A 5 -9.42 10.49 10.92
N GLU A 6 -9.27 9.72 11.99
CA GLU A 6 -8.06 9.73 12.81
C GLU A 6 -6.88 9.17 12.04
N VAL A 7 -7.09 8.11 11.25
CA VAL A 7 -6.06 7.53 10.38
C VAL A 7 -5.57 8.56 9.36
N ILE A 8 -6.49 9.25 8.70
CA ILE A 8 -6.16 10.29 7.73
C ILE A 8 -5.34 11.40 8.39
N ALA A 9 -5.80 11.91 9.54
CA ALA A 9 -5.13 12.99 10.25
C ALA A 9 -3.71 12.59 10.68
N PHE A 10 -3.55 11.36 11.17
CA PHE A 10 -2.25 10.84 11.59
C PHE A 10 -1.26 10.79 10.42
N PHE A 11 -1.67 10.19 9.30
CA PHE A 11 -0.79 10.07 8.14
C PHE A 11 -0.54 11.39 7.43
N ASP A 12 -1.52 12.30 7.40
CA ASP A 12 -1.31 13.66 6.90
C ASP A 12 -0.22 14.37 7.71
N HIS A 13 -0.24 14.20 9.03
CA HIS A 13 0.77 14.77 9.92
C HIS A 13 2.15 14.16 9.66
N CYS A 14 2.23 12.85 9.46
CA CYS A 14 3.49 12.13 9.26
C CYS A 14 4.10 12.33 7.87
N ALA A 15 3.29 12.64 6.87
CA ALA A 15 3.69 12.61 5.47
C ALA A 15 4.94 13.45 5.14
N PRO A 16 5.09 14.71 5.63
CA PRO A 16 6.24 15.53 5.24
C PRO A 16 7.60 14.93 5.57
N LYS A 17 7.69 14.11 6.62
CA LYS A 17 8.95 13.51 7.06
C LYS A 17 9.00 12.01 6.83
N TRP A 18 7.97 11.44 6.21
CA TRP A 18 7.84 9.98 6.09
C TRP A 18 9.03 9.35 5.40
N ASP A 19 9.43 9.89 4.24
CA ASP A 19 10.55 9.34 3.47
C ASP A 19 11.88 9.48 4.20
N GLU A 20 12.08 10.55 4.96
CA GLU A 20 13.30 10.77 5.74
C GLU A 20 13.46 9.75 6.87
N GLU A 21 12.35 9.37 7.49
CA GLU A 21 12.32 8.47 8.65
C GLU A 21 12.12 7.01 8.25
N LEU A 22 11.83 6.75 6.98
CA LEU A 22 11.54 5.42 6.48
C LEU A 22 12.79 4.54 6.49
N VAL A 23 12.64 3.36 7.08
CA VAL A 23 13.68 2.32 7.05
C VAL A 23 13.21 1.22 6.11
N ARG A 24 13.99 0.98 5.05
CA ARG A 24 13.71 -0.08 4.06
C ARG A 24 14.62 -1.27 4.30
N ASN A 25 14.07 -2.45 4.07
CA ASN A 25 14.86 -3.67 3.94
C ASN A 25 14.63 -4.21 2.52
N ASP A 26 15.54 -3.91 1.61
CA ASP A 26 15.38 -4.22 0.19
C ASP A 26 15.30 -5.74 -0.06
N ALA A 27 16.06 -6.54 0.67
CA ALA A 27 16.02 -8.00 0.53
C ALA A 27 14.65 -8.56 0.92
N VAL A 28 14.05 -8.03 1.99
CA VAL A 28 12.70 -8.45 2.43
C VAL A 28 11.65 -8.01 1.41
N ILE A 29 11.76 -6.78 0.90
CA ILE A 29 10.84 -6.26 -0.11
C ILE A 29 10.89 -7.11 -1.38
N ASP A 30 12.08 -7.45 -1.86
CA ASP A 30 12.23 -8.32 -3.03
C ASP A 30 11.58 -9.68 -2.82
N ARG A 31 11.73 -10.26 -1.64
CA ARG A 31 11.10 -11.55 -1.31
C ARG A 31 9.57 -11.43 -1.29
N ILE A 32 9.04 -10.35 -0.71
CA ILE A 32 7.60 -10.09 -0.68
C ILE A 32 7.05 -10.02 -2.10
N LEU A 33 7.70 -9.28 -2.97
CA LEU A 33 7.27 -9.10 -4.35
C LEU A 33 7.43 -10.38 -5.17
N ASP A 34 8.49 -11.17 -4.93
CA ASP A 34 8.65 -12.48 -5.55
C ASP A 34 7.52 -13.42 -5.15
N ASN A 35 7.17 -13.47 -3.86
CA ASN A 35 6.10 -14.33 -3.37
C ASN A 35 4.72 -13.92 -3.91
N ALA A 36 4.56 -12.65 -4.23
CA ALA A 36 3.32 -12.11 -4.81
C ALA A 36 3.27 -12.24 -6.34
N ASP A 37 4.31 -12.80 -6.96
CA ASP A 37 4.45 -12.93 -8.41
C ASP A 37 4.40 -11.60 -9.14
N VAL A 38 4.92 -10.55 -8.54
CA VAL A 38 5.00 -9.23 -9.18
C VAL A 38 6.13 -9.24 -10.20
N GLY A 39 5.80 -9.06 -11.45
CA GLY A 39 6.78 -9.09 -12.54
C GLY A 39 6.23 -8.54 -13.85
N PRO A 40 6.92 -8.82 -14.97
CA PRO A 40 6.56 -8.23 -16.26
C PRO A 40 5.12 -8.49 -16.65
N GLY A 41 4.44 -7.43 -17.08
CA GLY A 41 3.07 -7.51 -17.53
C GLY A 41 2.01 -7.51 -16.45
N CYS A 42 2.38 -7.51 -15.16
CA CYS A 42 1.42 -7.47 -14.06
C CYS A 42 0.69 -6.13 -13.96
N HIS A 43 -0.61 -6.20 -13.67
CA HIS A 43 -1.39 -5.06 -13.22
C HIS A 43 -1.54 -5.15 -11.70
N VAL A 44 -0.99 -4.18 -10.99
CA VAL A 44 -0.90 -4.19 -9.53
C VAL A 44 -1.84 -3.15 -8.92
N LEU A 45 -2.56 -3.56 -7.87
CA LEU A 45 -3.28 -2.63 -6.98
C LEU A 45 -2.44 -2.51 -5.70
N ASP A 46 -1.91 -1.32 -5.44
CA ASP A 46 -1.11 -1.04 -4.25
C ASP A 46 -1.97 -0.30 -3.24
N VAL A 47 -2.39 -0.99 -2.19
CA VAL A 47 -3.35 -0.50 -1.19
C VAL A 47 -2.60 0.16 -0.04
N ALA A 48 -3.04 1.38 0.32
CA ALA A 48 -2.38 2.20 1.32
C ALA A 48 -0.90 2.42 0.94
N CYS A 49 -0.71 2.97 -0.25
CA CYS A 49 0.62 3.10 -0.86
C CYS A 49 1.55 4.08 -0.14
N GLY A 50 1.00 4.91 0.76
CA GLY A 50 1.77 5.93 1.45
C GLY A 50 2.39 6.90 0.47
N THR A 51 3.67 7.19 0.66
CA THR A 51 4.43 8.07 -0.23
C THR A 51 4.91 7.39 -1.51
N GLY A 52 4.50 6.13 -1.74
CA GLY A 52 4.97 5.36 -2.89
C GLY A 52 6.22 4.55 -2.60
N VAL A 53 6.29 3.96 -1.41
CA VAL A 53 7.48 3.23 -0.92
C VAL A 53 7.91 2.11 -1.86
N LEU A 54 6.97 1.42 -2.51
CA LEU A 54 7.25 0.30 -3.39
C LEU A 54 7.31 0.68 -4.87
N PHE A 55 7.12 1.95 -5.23
CA PHE A 55 7.00 2.35 -6.64
C PHE A 55 8.24 2.00 -7.47
N SER A 56 9.44 2.30 -6.97
CA SER A 56 10.67 1.97 -7.69
C SER A 56 10.83 0.46 -7.87
N ASP A 57 10.37 -0.33 -6.91
CA ASP A 57 10.45 -1.79 -6.98
C ASP A 57 9.51 -2.34 -8.07
N TYR A 58 8.31 -1.79 -8.17
CA TYR A 58 7.38 -2.16 -9.25
C TYR A 58 7.96 -1.81 -10.62
N LEU A 59 8.52 -0.62 -10.75
CA LEU A 59 9.10 -0.16 -12.01
C LEU A 59 10.28 -1.03 -12.46
N LYS A 60 11.14 -1.44 -11.53
CA LYS A 60 12.25 -2.36 -11.82
C LYS A 60 11.78 -3.72 -12.30
N ARG A 61 10.58 -4.14 -11.90
CA ARG A 61 10.00 -5.43 -12.28
C ARG A 61 9.19 -5.35 -13.56
N THR A 62 9.17 -4.21 -14.23
CA THR A 62 8.51 -3.99 -15.53
C THR A 62 7.03 -4.35 -15.53
N VAL A 63 6.34 -4.01 -14.44
CA VAL A 63 4.88 -4.21 -14.34
C VAL A 63 4.17 -3.41 -15.43
N ALA A 64 3.02 -3.90 -15.89
CA ALA A 64 2.23 -3.21 -16.91
C ALA A 64 1.62 -1.93 -16.36
N SER A 65 1.10 -1.98 -15.14
CA SER A 65 0.53 -0.81 -14.47
C SER A 65 0.49 -0.99 -12.97
N VAL A 66 0.45 0.14 -12.26
CA VAL A 66 0.15 0.17 -10.84
C VAL A 66 -0.99 1.17 -10.62
N THR A 67 -2.05 0.73 -9.95
CA THR A 67 -3.07 1.61 -9.40
C THR A 67 -2.79 1.68 -7.89
N ALA A 68 -2.33 2.83 -7.42
CA ALA A 68 -1.95 3.02 -6.03
C ALA A 68 -3.00 3.88 -5.32
N VAL A 69 -3.44 3.45 -4.15
CA VAL A 69 -4.50 4.10 -3.40
C VAL A 69 -4.01 4.45 -2.01
N ASP A 70 -4.25 5.69 -1.59
CA ASP A 70 -4.05 6.09 -0.21
C ASP A 70 -5.18 7.00 0.25
N ILE A 71 -5.61 6.83 1.50
CA ILE A 71 -6.70 7.60 2.08
C ILE A 71 -6.23 9.00 2.52
N SER A 72 -4.92 9.16 2.75
CA SER A 72 -4.32 10.43 3.18
C SER A 72 -4.02 11.32 1.97
N PRO A 73 -4.62 12.52 1.87
CA PRO A 73 -4.31 13.45 0.78
C PRO A 73 -2.84 13.84 0.72
N GLN A 74 -2.18 14.00 1.87
CA GLN A 74 -0.77 14.40 1.91
C GLN A 74 0.16 13.28 1.45
N MET A 75 -0.12 12.03 1.85
CA MET A 75 0.61 10.86 1.36
C MET A 75 0.44 10.71 -0.15
N ALA A 76 -0.80 10.81 -0.63
CA ALA A 76 -1.12 10.68 -2.05
C ALA A 76 -0.42 11.77 -2.89
N ARG A 77 -0.31 12.99 -2.37
CA ARG A 77 0.37 14.09 -3.05
C ARG A 77 1.85 13.74 -3.29
N ILE A 78 2.53 13.24 -2.27
CA ILE A 78 3.93 12.85 -2.38
C ILE A 78 4.09 11.67 -3.35
N ALA A 79 3.19 10.69 -3.25
CA ALA A 79 3.19 9.54 -4.15
C ALA A 79 3.01 9.96 -5.61
N ARG A 80 2.12 10.92 -5.90
CA ARG A 80 1.90 11.42 -7.25
C ARG A 80 3.16 12.05 -7.84
N GLU A 81 3.95 12.75 -7.04
CA GLU A 81 5.22 13.31 -7.53
C GLU A 81 6.18 12.19 -7.98
N LYS A 82 6.26 11.10 -7.22
CA LYS A 82 7.09 9.96 -7.59
C LYS A 82 6.56 9.22 -8.82
N ALA A 83 5.25 9.25 -9.03
CA ALA A 83 4.59 8.53 -10.12
C ALA A 83 4.66 9.26 -11.47
N LYS A 84 5.05 10.54 -11.49
CA LYS A 84 5.08 11.33 -12.72
C LYS A 84 5.95 10.67 -13.79
N GLY A 85 5.41 10.60 -15.00
CA GLY A 85 6.13 10.02 -16.14
C GLY A 85 6.23 8.51 -16.13
N THR A 86 5.50 7.83 -15.24
CA THR A 86 5.48 6.37 -15.13
C THR A 86 4.09 5.80 -15.40
N GLN A 87 3.99 4.46 -15.44
CA GLN A 87 2.73 3.75 -15.56
C GLN A 87 2.00 3.58 -14.21
N ILE A 88 2.36 4.38 -13.20
CA ILE A 88 1.72 4.35 -11.88
C ILE A 88 0.69 5.47 -11.81
N ARG A 89 -0.53 5.12 -11.43
CA ARG A 89 -1.62 6.06 -11.20
C ARG A 89 -1.95 6.08 -9.71
N VAL A 90 -1.98 7.28 -9.11
CA VAL A 90 -2.28 7.44 -7.68
C VAL A 90 -3.69 7.99 -7.52
N ILE A 91 -4.48 7.33 -6.69
CA ILE A 91 -5.84 7.73 -6.34
C ILE A 91 -5.88 8.00 -4.83
N CYS A 92 -6.33 9.21 -4.45
CA CYS A 92 -6.62 9.51 -3.06
C CYS A 92 -8.06 9.08 -2.76
N GLY A 93 -8.23 8.15 -1.84
CA GLY A 93 -9.56 7.69 -1.47
C GLY A 93 -9.51 6.45 -0.58
N ASP A 94 -10.71 6.03 -0.18
CA ASP A 94 -10.91 4.82 0.59
C ASP A 94 -11.10 3.64 -0.36
N VAL A 95 -10.17 2.70 -0.36
CA VAL A 95 -10.18 1.57 -1.28
C VAL A 95 -11.46 0.73 -1.17
N GLU A 96 -12.08 0.69 0.00
CA GLU A 96 -13.33 -0.05 0.20
C GLU A 96 -14.52 0.58 -0.54
N LEU A 97 -14.41 1.85 -0.92
CA LEU A 97 -15.48 2.61 -1.60
C LEU A 97 -15.21 2.85 -3.08
N LEU A 98 -14.01 2.54 -3.54
CA LEU A 98 -13.61 2.80 -4.93
C LEU A 98 -14.05 1.68 -5.86
N HIS A 99 -14.34 2.06 -7.10
CA HIS A 99 -14.55 1.13 -8.20
C HIS A 99 -13.39 1.23 -9.19
N PHE A 100 -12.91 0.07 -9.64
CA PHE A 100 -11.86 -0.01 -10.63
C PHE A 100 -12.40 -0.60 -11.94
N ASP A 101 -11.93 -0.07 -13.05
CA ASP A 101 -12.39 -0.48 -14.39
C ASP A 101 -11.59 -1.66 -14.95
N ARG A 102 -10.80 -2.33 -14.12
CA ARG A 102 -10.05 -3.55 -14.47
C ARG A 102 -9.89 -4.46 -13.27
N PHE A 103 -9.59 -5.72 -13.55
CA PHE A 103 -9.14 -6.66 -12.53
C PHE A 103 -7.60 -6.64 -12.46
N PHE A 104 -7.08 -6.95 -11.28
CA PHE A 104 -5.64 -6.91 -11.01
C PHE A 104 -5.06 -8.32 -10.89
N ASP A 105 -3.78 -8.45 -11.26
CA ASP A 105 -3.02 -9.68 -11.07
C ASP A 105 -2.53 -9.83 -9.64
N CYS A 106 -2.19 -8.72 -9.00
CA CYS A 106 -1.73 -8.66 -7.63
C CYS A 106 -2.36 -7.49 -6.91
N CYS A 107 -2.79 -7.73 -5.68
CA CYS A 107 -3.20 -6.69 -4.75
C CYS A 107 -2.21 -6.73 -3.58
N MET A 108 -1.49 -5.65 -3.35
CA MET A 108 -0.46 -5.56 -2.31
C MET A 108 -0.92 -4.64 -1.18
N VAL A 109 -0.85 -5.14 0.05
CA VAL A 109 -1.04 -4.35 1.27
C VAL A 109 0.26 -4.47 2.07
N TYR A 110 1.12 -3.45 1.97
CA TYR A 110 2.44 -3.47 2.59
C TYR A 110 2.48 -2.53 3.79
N ASN A 111 2.77 -3.07 4.97
CA ASN A 111 2.89 -2.35 6.24
C ASN A 111 1.64 -1.56 6.65
N ALA A 112 0.47 -1.89 6.14
CA ALA A 112 -0.73 -1.08 6.33
C ALA A 112 -1.93 -1.84 6.90
N PHE A 113 -1.90 -3.17 6.87
CA PHE A 113 -3.07 -3.99 7.25
C PHE A 113 -3.63 -3.66 8.63
N PRO A 114 -2.80 -3.44 9.68
CA PRO A 114 -3.33 -3.13 11.01
C PRO A 114 -4.08 -1.79 11.11
N HIS A 115 -3.95 -0.91 10.13
CA HIS A 115 -4.63 0.39 10.12
C HIS A 115 -6.06 0.33 9.60
N PHE A 116 -6.50 -0.82 9.09
CA PHE A 116 -7.87 -0.98 8.60
C PHE A 116 -8.80 -1.42 9.73
N PRO A 117 -9.98 -0.74 9.89
CA PRO A 117 -10.89 -1.03 11.00
C PRO A 117 -11.49 -2.43 10.96
N ASP A 118 -11.78 -2.93 9.76
CA ASP A 118 -12.40 -4.23 9.55
C ASP A 118 -11.57 -5.00 8.52
N SER A 119 -10.69 -5.86 9.01
CA SER A 119 -9.76 -6.62 8.17
C SER A 119 -10.50 -7.65 7.29
N GLY A 120 -11.56 -8.26 7.81
CA GLY A 120 -12.35 -9.22 7.04
C GLY A 120 -13.03 -8.55 5.85
N ARG A 121 -13.63 -7.39 6.06
CA ARG A 121 -14.25 -6.61 4.99
C ARG A 121 -13.21 -6.19 3.94
N LEU A 122 -12.05 -5.72 4.38
CA LEU A 122 -10.98 -5.34 3.46
C LEU A 122 -10.60 -6.51 2.56
N ILE A 123 -10.36 -7.68 3.14
CA ILE A 123 -10.01 -8.88 2.37
C ILE A 123 -11.08 -9.21 1.33
N GLN A 124 -12.36 -9.14 1.71
CA GLN A 124 -13.45 -9.40 0.77
C GLN A 124 -13.47 -8.40 -0.38
N VAL A 125 -13.32 -7.12 -0.06
CA VAL A 125 -13.27 -6.05 -1.09
C VAL A 125 -12.11 -6.28 -2.03
N LEU A 126 -10.91 -6.54 -1.50
CA LEU A 126 -9.72 -6.70 -2.31
C LEU A 126 -9.74 -7.99 -3.15
N ALA A 127 -10.30 -9.07 -2.61
CA ALA A 127 -10.48 -10.31 -3.38
C ALA A 127 -11.35 -10.06 -4.62
N GLY A 128 -12.36 -9.19 -4.51
CA GLY A 128 -13.21 -8.81 -5.63
C GLY A 128 -12.51 -7.99 -6.71
N THR A 129 -11.34 -7.44 -6.44
CA THR A 129 -10.57 -6.68 -7.43
C THR A 129 -9.62 -7.56 -8.26
N LEU A 130 -9.43 -8.81 -7.86
CA LEU A 130 -8.45 -9.71 -8.48
C LEU A 130 -9.08 -10.50 -9.62
N ARG A 131 -8.29 -10.69 -10.69
CA ARG A 131 -8.66 -11.65 -11.74
C ARG A 131 -8.57 -13.08 -11.20
N PRO A 132 -9.21 -14.07 -11.84
CA PRO A 132 -9.00 -15.47 -11.46
C PRO A 132 -7.52 -15.83 -11.50
N GLY A 133 -7.03 -16.44 -10.41
CA GLY A 133 -5.60 -16.74 -10.27
C GLY A 133 -4.74 -15.58 -9.76
N GLY A 134 -5.34 -14.41 -9.56
CA GLY A 134 -4.62 -13.26 -8.97
C GLY A 134 -4.29 -13.49 -7.49
N ARG A 135 -3.35 -12.71 -6.97
CA ARG A 135 -2.85 -12.88 -5.59
C ARG A 135 -3.11 -11.64 -4.75
N LEU A 136 -3.62 -11.87 -3.55
CA LEU A 136 -3.67 -10.87 -2.49
C LEU A 136 -2.48 -11.11 -1.55
N SER A 137 -1.60 -10.12 -1.45
CA SER A 137 -0.43 -10.18 -0.59
C SER A 137 -0.57 -9.16 0.54
N ILE A 138 -0.54 -9.63 1.77
CA ILE A 138 -0.53 -8.79 2.96
C ILE A 138 0.80 -9.03 3.64
N ALA A 139 1.64 -8.01 3.68
CA ALA A 139 3.02 -8.15 4.11
C ALA A 139 3.50 -7.02 5.00
N HIS A 140 4.49 -7.31 5.79
CA HIS A 140 5.15 -6.36 6.68
C HIS A 140 6.67 -6.50 6.55
N GLY A 141 7.35 -5.36 6.55
CA GLY A 141 8.81 -5.32 6.52
C GLY A 141 9.47 -5.57 7.86
N MET A 142 8.68 -5.69 8.95
CA MET A 142 9.16 -5.91 10.31
C MET A 142 8.46 -7.11 10.95
N SER A 143 9.08 -7.69 11.99
CA SER A 143 8.44 -8.75 12.76
C SER A 143 7.16 -8.25 13.43
N ARG A 144 6.25 -9.18 13.74
CA ARG A 144 4.99 -8.87 14.42
C ARG A 144 5.21 -8.07 15.72
N ASP A 145 6.19 -8.43 16.50
CA ASP A 145 6.50 -7.76 17.78
C ASP A 145 6.95 -6.32 17.56
N LYS A 146 7.80 -6.08 16.57
CA LYS A 146 8.26 -4.73 16.22
C LYS A 146 7.12 -3.87 15.71
N ILE A 147 6.20 -4.43 14.92
CA ILE A 147 5.03 -3.73 14.42
C ILE A 147 4.11 -3.32 15.58
N ASN A 148 3.83 -4.25 16.49
CA ASN A 148 2.98 -3.99 17.65
C ASN A 148 3.57 -2.92 18.55
N ALA A 149 4.87 -2.97 18.82
CA ALA A 149 5.57 -1.97 19.62
C ALA A 149 5.49 -0.58 18.96
N HIS A 150 5.67 -0.50 17.66
CA HIS A 150 5.57 0.75 16.89
C HIS A 150 4.17 1.36 17.01
N HIS A 151 3.12 0.56 16.80
CA HIS A 151 1.73 1.02 16.90
C HIS A 151 1.39 1.46 18.32
N LYS A 152 1.87 0.74 19.32
CA LYS A 152 1.66 1.09 20.72
C LYS A 152 2.29 2.44 21.05
N GLY A 153 3.49 2.71 20.56
CA GLY A 153 4.15 3.99 20.70
C GLY A 153 3.39 5.12 20.02
N ALA A 154 2.87 4.88 18.83
CA ALA A 154 2.06 5.85 18.08
C ALA A 154 0.72 6.13 18.77
N ALA A 155 0.08 5.11 19.36
CA ALA A 155 -1.18 5.27 20.07
C ALA A 155 -1.05 6.11 21.35
N ASN A 156 0.14 6.13 21.95
CA ASN A 156 0.42 6.88 23.18
C ASN A 156 0.83 8.33 22.93
N ARG A 157 0.88 8.75 21.69
CA ARG A 157 1.17 10.14 21.32
C ARG A 157 -0.14 10.94 21.14
#